data_dfeaad7f97daedb2ba9176298f1ae68f
#
_entry.id   dfeaad7f97daedb2ba9176298f1ae68f
#
_cell.length_a   1.000
_cell.length_b   1.000
_cell.length_c   1.000
_cell.angle_alpha   90.00
_cell.angle_beta   90.00
_cell.angle_gamma   90.00
#
_symmetry.space_group_name_H-M   'P 1'
#
loop_
_entity.id
_entity.type
_entity.pdbx_description
1 polymer ?
#
loop_
_entity_poly.entity_id
_entity_poly.type
_entity_poly.pdbx_seq_one_letter_code
_entity_poly.pdbx_strand_id
1 'polypeptide(L)'
;MSTQTTHRSHDEPSPTPPTTGTESPQRVPSAWVMIAIALPTLMTSLDSLVVTIALPQIHRDLGASVTELQWFVNAYTLTYATLILPTAALGDRIGRRRLFLWAVFLFTSASALAALASTPLALIAARVVQGASGAAIGSLSLALLADAVPPHLRELAIGVWGSVNGLGVAAGPIVGGAVVEDLHWSFIFWINLPVGALSLSLGWWSLRSVVTAGRSGARSTDLAGLAMAATFVFPLTWALVEGSSHGWTSPLVLGCLALALASLAGFIWRERTARSAFVPAHLFRDRSFDLVNTVAMLFSAGIFGSVFLVSQYLQIGMGFGPLESGLRAAPWTMVPMVVAPVAGVLVKRYGPRAVLLIGMALQTAAVGCFVLLAHTSSGYGPYVLPMLIAGTGMGLTFSPLATAVLEGIASQDRAVVSGVNQTARQLGTATGIALCTALFTTFGAYAPGERFTAGLVPALGACTILLVAATTLVVAMPRGHLQPAGQE
;
A
#
# COMPACT_ATOMS: atom_id res chain seq x y z
N MET A 1 52.79 -57.35 -50.84
CA MET A 1 53.86 -56.41 -50.49
C MET A 1 53.25 -55.03 -50.48
N SER A 2 52.74 -54.54 -49.33
CA SER A 2 52.14 -53.23 -49.19
C SER A 2 52.78 -52.51 -48.02
N THR A 3 53.54 -51.47 -48.36
CA THR A 3 54.23 -50.58 -47.44
C THR A 3 53.24 -49.57 -46.82
N GLN A 4 53.05 -49.64 -45.53
CA GLN A 4 52.30 -48.60 -44.72
C GLN A 4 53.29 -47.47 -44.43
N THR A 5 52.92 -46.27 -44.87
CA THR A 5 53.57 -45.02 -44.50
C THR A 5 52.77 -44.39 -43.34
N THR A 6 53.37 -44.33 -42.15
CA THR A 6 52.89 -43.66 -41.00
C THR A 6 53.14 -42.17 -41.08
N HIS A 7 52.08 -41.38 -41.18
CA HIS A 7 52.11 -39.92 -41.02
C HIS A 7 52.03 -39.59 -39.52
N ARG A 8 53.10 -39.05 -38.95
CA ARG A 8 53.10 -38.38 -37.64
C ARG A 8 52.58 -36.95 -37.83
N SER A 9 51.40 -36.67 -37.35
CA SER A 9 50.91 -35.30 -37.20
C SER A 9 51.52 -34.67 -35.93
N HIS A 10 52.24 -33.57 -36.13
CA HIS A 10 52.67 -32.69 -35.05
C HIS A 10 51.42 -31.88 -34.57
N ASP A 11 50.95 -32.15 -33.38
CA ASP A 11 50.02 -31.29 -32.69
C ASP A 11 50.76 -30.05 -32.16
N GLU A 12 50.61 -28.91 -32.84
CA GLU A 12 50.92 -27.60 -32.25
C GLU A 12 49.82 -27.21 -31.25
N PRO A 13 50.16 -26.78 -30.01
CA PRO A 13 49.16 -26.28 -29.06
C PRO A 13 48.60 -24.96 -29.58
N SER A 14 47.28 -24.93 -29.83
CA SER A 14 46.52 -23.73 -30.17
C SER A 14 46.70 -22.65 -29.08
N PRO A 15 46.89 -21.37 -29.43
CA PRO A 15 47.00 -20.30 -28.47
C PRO A 15 45.64 -20.14 -27.72
N THR A 16 45.66 -20.32 -26.42
CA THR A 16 44.55 -19.99 -25.51
C THR A 16 44.20 -18.51 -25.70
N PRO A 17 42.92 -18.16 -26.00
CA PRO A 17 42.54 -16.76 -26.08
C PRO A 17 42.69 -16.11 -24.68
N PRO A 18 43.15 -14.84 -24.63
CA PRO A 18 43.28 -14.14 -23.37
C PRO A 18 41.92 -14.09 -22.69
N THR A 19 41.81 -14.66 -21.49
CA THR A 19 40.69 -14.47 -20.60
C THR A 19 40.66 -13.01 -20.22
N THR A 20 39.94 -12.17 -21.00
CA THR A 20 39.54 -10.86 -20.58
C THR A 20 38.60 -11.10 -19.39
N GLY A 21 39.13 -10.88 -18.19
CA GLY A 21 38.34 -10.85 -16.97
C GLY A 21 37.25 -9.79 -17.12
N THR A 22 36.08 -10.22 -17.58
CA THR A 22 34.87 -9.44 -17.40
C THR A 22 34.65 -9.36 -15.91
N GLU A 23 35.11 -8.27 -15.28
CA GLU A 23 34.70 -7.91 -13.93
C GLU A 23 33.18 -8.01 -13.89
N SER A 24 32.69 -9.03 -13.20
CA SER A 24 31.26 -9.15 -12.92
C SER A 24 30.82 -7.87 -12.22
N PRO A 25 29.82 -7.13 -12.72
CA PRO A 25 29.38 -5.89 -12.10
C PRO A 25 29.15 -6.16 -10.61
N GLN A 26 29.85 -5.41 -9.75
CA GLN A 26 29.75 -5.55 -8.30
C GLN A 26 28.27 -5.47 -7.92
N ARG A 27 27.69 -6.60 -7.51
CA ARG A 27 26.29 -6.67 -7.10
C ARG A 27 26.17 -5.86 -5.82
N VAL A 28 25.43 -4.76 -5.89
CA VAL A 28 25.10 -3.95 -4.72
C VAL A 28 24.40 -4.84 -3.69
N PRO A 29 24.78 -4.81 -2.40
CA PRO A 29 24.13 -5.61 -1.38
C PRO A 29 22.62 -5.38 -1.36
N SER A 30 21.84 -6.46 -1.32
CA SER A 30 20.36 -6.42 -1.36
C SER A 30 19.76 -5.54 -0.26
N ALA A 31 20.45 -5.37 0.87
CA ALA A 31 20.01 -4.51 1.97
C ALA A 31 19.87 -3.03 1.53
N TRP A 32 20.84 -2.49 0.78
CA TRP A 32 20.77 -1.12 0.30
C TRP A 32 19.65 -0.89 -0.71
N VAL A 33 19.40 -1.90 -1.55
CA VAL A 33 18.27 -1.90 -2.49
C VAL A 33 16.94 -1.89 -1.72
N MET A 34 16.81 -2.72 -0.68
CA MET A 34 15.63 -2.76 0.17
C MET A 34 15.41 -1.41 0.87
N ILE A 35 16.45 -0.81 1.45
CA ILE A 35 16.37 0.50 2.11
C ILE A 35 15.95 1.58 1.11
N ALA A 36 16.55 1.63 -0.08
CA ALA A 36 16.24 2.62 -1.11
C ALA A 36 14.77 2.58 -1.57
N ILE A 37 14.13 1.42 -1.52
CA ILE A 37 12.72 1.24 -1.90
C ILE A 37 11.79 1.41 -0.69
N ALA A 38 12.20 0.95 0.50
CA ALA A 38 11.39 0.99 1.70
C ALA A 38 11.24 2.40 2.29
N LEU A 39 12.30 3.22 2.27
CA LEU A 39 12.26 4.59 2.80
C LEU A 39 11.20 5.48 2.13
N PRO A 40 11.07 5.56 0.78
CA PRO A 40 9.98 6.31 0.16
C PRO A 40 8.59 5.78 0.50
N THR A 41 8.46 4.47 0.70
CA THR A 41 7.20 3.85 1.12
C THR A 41 6.84 4.28 2.55
N LEU A 42 7.80 4.30 3.46
CA LEU A 42 7.63 4.85 4.82
C LEU A 42 7.19 6.32 4.77
N MET A 43 7.89 7.13 3.98
CA MET A 43 7.63 8.55 3.83
C MET A 43 6.19 8.82 3.36
N THR A 44 5.72 8.11 2.31
CA THR A 44 4.35 8.28 1.80
C THR A 44 3.29 7.79 2.77
N SER A 45 3.55 6.68 3.49
CA SER A 45 2.61 6.12 4.47
C SER A 45 2.48 7.00 5.71
N LEU A 46 3.58 7.57 6.21
CA LEU A 46 3.59 8.51 7.31
C LEU A 46 2.87 9.82 6.93
N ASP A 47 3.21 10.38 5.77
CA ASP A 47 2.64 11.63 5.26
C ASP A 47 1.13 11.58 5.09
N SER A 48 0.57 10.40 4.77
CA SER A 48 -0.88 10.22 4.58
C SER A 48 -1.71 10.51 5.84
N LEU A 49 -1.16 10.33 7.03
CA LEU A 49 -1.85 10.47 8.30
C LEU A 49 -1.37 11.65 9.15
N VAL A 50 -0.11 12.03 9.04
CA VAL A 50 0.49 13.07 9.88
C VAL A 50 -0.23 14.42 9.75
N VAL A 51 -0.73 14.75 8.56
CA VAL A 51 -1.43 16.01 8.26
C VAL A 51 -2.73 16.13 9.07
N THR A 52 -3.44 15.02 9.31
CA THR A 52 -4.71 15.06 10.06
C THR A 52 -4.52 15.57 11.49
N ILE A 53 -3.37 15.31 12.09
CA ILE A 53 -3.03 15.79 13.44
C ILE A 53 -2.72 17.28 13.44
N ALA A 54 -2.14 17.80 12.34
CA ALA A 54 -1.74 19.20 12.22
C ALA A 54 -2.88 20.15 11.80
N LEU A 55 -4.05 19.63 11.38
CA LEU A 55 -5.16 20.45 10.87
C LEU A 55 -5.57 21.61 11.80
N PRO A 56 -5.66 21.46 13.14
CA PRO A 56 -6.04 22.56 14.01
C PRO A 56 -4.98 23.69 14.03
N GLN A 57 -3.69 23.36 13.90
CA GLN A 57 -2.62 24.35 13.83
C GLN A 57 -2.61 25.05 12.48
N ILE A 58 -2.75 24.28 11.39
CA ILE A 58 -2.86 24.81 10.02
C ILE A 58 -4.05 25.76 9.87
N HIS A 59 -5.20 25.42 10.48
CA HIS A 59 -6.38 26.30 10.51
C HIS A 59 -6.06 27.67 11.12
N ARG A 60 -5.37 27.69 12.25
CA ARG A 60 -5.02 28.96 12.93
C ARG A 60 -4.02 29.78 12.16
N ASP A 61 -3.02 29.14 11.54
CA ASP A 61 -1.91 29.82 10.89
C ASP A 61 -2.24 30.30 9.47
N LEU A 62 -2.97 29.52 8.69
CA LEU A 62 -3.36 29.85 7.32
C LEU A 62 -4.76 30.48 7.20
N GLY A 63 -5.53 30.54 8.29
CA GLY A 63 -6.92 31.00 8.26
C GLY A 63 -7.83 30.11 7.40
N ALA A 64 -7.47 28.84 7.21
CA ALA A 64 -8.16 27.92 6.32
C ALA A 64 -9.58 27.61 6.79
N SER A 65 -10.56 27.63 5.88
CA SER A 65 -11.92 27.17 6.16
C SER A 65 -11.98 25.66 6.43
N VAL A 66 -13.08 25.19 7.03
CA VAL A 66 -13.29 23.73 7.27
C VAL A 66 -13.22 22.94 5.97
N THR A 67 -13.74 23.47 4.88
CA THR A 67 -13.66 22.83 3.55
C THR A 67 -12.21 22.71 3.07
N GLU A 68 -11.41 23.75 3.24
CA GLU A 68 -9.99 23.71 2.85
C GLU A 68 -9.19 22.71 3.71
N LEU A 69 -9.52 22.58 5.01
CA LEU A 69 -8.91 21.56 5.89
C LEU A 69 -9.20 20.14 5.38
N GLN A 70 -10.43 19.88 4.94
CA GLN A 70 -10.79 18.60 4.31
C GLN A 70 -10.00 18.37 3.03
N TRP A 71 -9.82 19.41 2.20
CA TRP A 71 -9.05 19.32 0.97
C TRP A 71 -7.55 19.07 1.20
N PHE A 72 -6.94 19.47 2.31
CA PHE A 72 -5.54 19.10 2.61
C PHE A 72 -5.33 17.60 2.71
N VAL A 73 -6.33 16.86 3.16
CA VAL A 73 -6.29 15.39 3.24
C VAL A 73 -6.80 14.76 1.95
N ASN A 74 -7.94 15.23 1.45
CA ASN A 74 -8.64 14.63 0.32
C ASN A 74 -7.88 14.80 -0.99
N ALA A 75 -7.21 15.94 -1.22
CA ALA A 75 -6.41 16.16 -2.42
C ALA A 75 -5.32 15.11 -2.58
N TYR A 76 -4.62 14.76 -1.51
CA TYR A 76 -3.65 13.67 -1.50
C TYR A 76 -4.32 12.32 -1.77
N THR A 77 -5.33 11.95 -0.98
CA THR A 77 -5.98 10.64 -1.01
C THR A 77 -6.63 10.35 -2.36
N LEU A 78 -7.38 11.33 -2.91
CA LEU A 78 -8.06 11.19 -4.20
C LEU A 78 -7.05 11.07 -5.35
N THR A 79 -6.04 11.93 -5.37
CA THR A 79 -5.01 11.89 -6.42
C THR A 79 -4.19 10.60 -6.33
N TYR A 80 -3.81 10.18 -5.12
CA TYR A 80 -3.13 8.91 -4.88
C TYR A 80 -3.96 7.72 -5.42
N ALA A 81 -5.21 7.59 -5.00
CA ALA A 81 -6.08 6.50 -5.41
C ALA A 81 -6.28 6.45 -6.93
N THR A 82 -6.54 7.61 -7.55
CA THR A 82 -6.81 7.74 -8.98
C THR A 82 -5.61 7.38 -9.85
N LEU A 83 -4.39 7.77 -9.42
CA LEU A 83 -3.19 7.65 -10.24
C LEU A 83 -2.38 6.37 -9.99
N ILE A 84 -2.79 5.48 -9.07
CA ILE A 84 -2.08 4.20 -8.83
C ILE A 84 -1.95 3.38 -10.12
N LEU A 85 -3.06 3.14 -10.82
CA LEU A 85 -3.07 2.36 -12.07
C LEU A 85 -2.36 3.10 -13.22
N PRO A 86 -2.64 4.38 -13.50
CA PRO A 86 -1.90 5.14 -14.51
C PRO A 86 -0.39 5.17 -14.30
N THR A 87 0.08 5.32 -13.05
CA THR A 87 1.52 5.35 -12.77
C THR A 87 2.17 3.97 -12.88
N ALA A 88 1.47 2.89 -12.56
CA ALA A 88 1.94 1.53 -12.82
C ALA A 88 2.19 1.31 -14.32
N ALA A 89 1.21 1.69 -15.17
CA ALA A 89 1.32 1.61 -16.62
C ALA A 89 2.46 2.48 -17.19
N LEU A 90 2.57 3.70 -16.68
CA LEU A 90 3.62 4.62 -17.07
C LEU A 90 5.00 4.06 -16.71
N GLY A 91 5.13 3.41 -15.55
CA GLY A 91 6.35 2.73 -15.12
C GLY A 91 6.80 1.63 -16.06
N ASP A 92 5.87 0.85 -16.60
CA ASP A 92 6.18 -0.19 -17.58
C ASP A 92 6.62 0.40 -18.93
N ARG A 93 6.20 1.62 -19.27
CA ARG A 93 6.53 2.29 -20.53
C ARG A 93 7.87 3.02 -20.48
N ILE A 94 8.10 3.87 -19.48
CA ILE A 94 9.29 4.74 -19.39
C ILE A 94 10.41 4.13 -18.53
N GLY A 95 10.13 2.99 -17.90
CA GLY A 95 11.02 2.26 -16.99
C GLY A 95 10.68 2.52 -15.53
N ARG A 96 10.40 1.42 -14.80
CA ARG A 96 9.98 1.43 -13.39
C ARG A 96 10.94 2.20 -12.49
N ARG A 97 12.26 1.97 -12.66
CA ARG A 97 13.30 2.67 -11.91
C ARG A 97 13.28 4.18 -12.14
N ARG A 98 13.18 4.61 -13.40
CA ARG A 98 13.18 6.05 -13.73
C ARG A 98 11.97 6.74 -13.13
N LEU A 99 10.78 6.18 -13.33
CA LEU A 99 9.55 6.75 -12.79
C LEU A 99 9.56 6.77 -11.27
N PHE A 100 10.05 5.72 -10.62
CA PHE A 100 10.18 5.65 -9.16
C PHE A 100 11.08 6.77 -8.61
N LEU A 101 12.26 6.97 -9.18
CA LEU A 101 13.17 8.03 -8.74
C LEU A 101 12.60 9.43 -8.99
N TRP A 102 11.95 9.65 -10.14
CA TRP A 102 11.23 10.89 -10.40
C TRP A 102 10.08 11.12 -9.42
N ALA A 103 9.35 10.07 -9.06
CA ALA A 103 8.28 10.16 -8.07
C ALA A 103 8.82 10.53 -6.68
N VAL A 104 9.93 9.93 -6.24
CA VAL A 104 10.57 10.31 -4.96
C VAL A 104 11.05 11.76 -5.00
N PHE A 105 11.64 12.21 -6.11
CA PHE A 105 12.06 13.60 -6.28
C PHE A 105 10.86 14.57 -6.21
N LEU A 106 9.78 14.28 -6.96
CA LEU A 106 8.58 15.12 -6.98
C LEU A 106 7.89 15.15 -5.61
N PHE A 107 7.79 14.01 -4.91
CA PHE A 107 7.24 13.96 -3.57
C PHE A 107 8.03 14.83 -2.58
N THR A 108 9.35 14.71 -2.62
CA THR A 108 10.26 15.49 -1.75
C THR A 108 10.17 16.99 -2.06
N SER A 109 10.15 17.35 -3.34
CA SER A 109 9.98 18.76 -3.75
C SER A 109 8.61 19.33 -3.36
N ALA A 110 7.54 18.53 -3.55
CA ALA A 110 6.20 18.92 -3.13
C ALA A 110 6.08 19.04 -1.61
N SER A 111 6.82 18.22 -0.84
CA SER A 111 6.90 18.36 0.62
C SER A 111 7.58 19.69 1.01
N ALA A 112 8.64 20.11 0.32
CA ALA A 112 9.24 21.43 0.55
C ALA A 112 8.24 22.57 0.23
N LEU A 113 7.51 22.45 -0.89
CA LEU A 113 6.47 23.43 -1.24
C LEU A 113 5.32 23.47 -0.22
N ALA A 114 4.91 22.31 0.29
CA ALA A 114 3.91 22.21 1.36
C ALA A 114 4.38 22.88 2.65
N ALA A 115 5.65 22.63 3.03
CA ALA A 115 6.26 23.24 4.22
C ALA A 115 6.38 24.79 4.13
N LEU A 116 6.53 25.31 2.92
CA LEU A 116 6.64 26.74 2.63
C LEU A 116 5.29 27.39 2.25
N ALA A 117 4.20 26.63 2.27
CA ALA A 117 2.89 27.13 1.85
C ALA A 117 2.41 28.24 2.79
N SER A 118 2.11 29.41 2.22
CA SER A 118 1.55 30.58 2.91
C SER A 118 0.07 30.77 2.67
N THR A 119 -0.54 29.95 1.80
CA THR A 119 -1.97 29.98 1.48
C THR A 119 -2.55 28.57 1.44
N PRO A 120 -3.86 28.42 1.76
CA PRO A 120 -4.53 27.13 1.66
C PRO A 120 -4.42 26.49 0.27
N LEU A 121 -4.57 27.28 -0.80
CA LEU A 121 -4.50 26.80 -2.17
C LEU A 121 -3.11 26.23 -2.51
N ALA A 122 -2.03 26.89 -2.06
CA ALA A 122 -0.66 26.39 -2.27
C ALA A 122 -0.45 25.04 -1.59
N LEU A 123 -0.97 24.88 -0.36
CA LEU A 123 -0.89 23.60 0.36
C LEU A 123 -1.71 22.52 -0.36
N ILE A 124 -2.93 22.80 -0.81
CA ILE A 124 -3.75 21.86 -1.59
C ILE A 124 -3.02 21.43 -2.86
N ALA A 125 -2.44 22.38 -3.62
CA ALA A 125 -1.70 22.07 -4.83
C ALA A 125 -0.48 21.17 -4.56
N ALA A 126 0.26 21.42 -3.49
CA ALA A 126 1.36 20.57 -3.06
C ALA A 126 0.86 19.16 -2.70
N ARG A 127 -0.29 19.03 -2.02
CA ARG A 127 -0.92 17.74 -1.68
C ARG A 127 -1.34 16.94 -2.92
N VAL A 128 -1.83 17.60 -3.98
CA VAL A 128 -2.12 16.92 -5.26
C VAL A 128 -0.84 16.32 -5.85
N VAL A 129 0.27 17.07 -5.86
CA VAL A 129 1.55 16.57 -6.39
C VAL A 129 2.11 15.44 -5.52
N GLN A 130 2.00 15.55 -4.20
CA GLN A 130 2.38 14.47 -3.26
C GLN A 130 1.52 13.21 -3.49
N GLY A 131 0.21 13.35 -3.69
CA GLY A 131 -0.68 12.23 -3.99
C GLY A 131 -0.31 11.53 -5.31
N ALA A 132 -0.04 12.30 -6.37
CA ALA A 132 0.38 11.76 -7.66
C ALA A 132 1.72 11.01 -7.59
N SER A 133 2.70 11.60 -6.93
CA SER A 133 4.02 10.98 -6.74
C SER A 133 3.97 9.80 -5.78
N GLY A 134 3.18 9.89 -4.71
CA GLY A 134 2.92 8.79 -3.79
C GLY A 134 2.31 7.57 -4.49
N ALA A 135 1.37 7.78 -5.42
CA ALA A 135 0.77 6.73 -6.24
C ALA A 135 1.82 5.96 -7.06
N ALA A 136 2.78 6.68 -7.66
CA ALA A 136 3.89 6.05 -8.39
C ALA A 136 4.85 5.28 -7.45
N ILE A 137 5.17 5.83 -6.28
CA ILE A 137 5.97 5.14 -5.27
C ILE A 137 5.26 3.86 -4.82
N GLY A 138 3.99 3.94 -4.44
CA GLY A 138 3.20 2.80 -3.96
C GLY A 138 3.05 1.68 -4.99
N SER A 139 2.71 2.02 -6.24
CA SER A 139 2.51 1.03 -7.31
C SER A 139 3.79 0.36 -7.78
N LEU A 140 4.92 1.07 -7.78
CA LEU A 140 6.18 0.58 -8.34
C LEU A 140 7.11 -0.06 -7.29
N SER A 141 7.00 0.31 -6.01
CA SER A 141 7.91 -0.15 -4.95
C SER A 141 7.94 -1.67 -4.83
N LEU A 142 6.78 -2.32 -4.76
CA LEU A 142 6.68 -3.78 -4.62
C LEU A 142 7.23 -4.51 -5.85
N ALA A 143 6.91 -4.01 -7.05
CA ALA A 143 7.40 -4.59 -8.31
C ALA A 143 8.92 -4.45 -8.44
N LEU A 144 9.47 -3.26 -8.14
CA LEU A 144 10.91 -3.01 -8.13
C LEU A 144 11.64 -3.88 -7.11
N LEU A 145 11.07 -4.04 -5.92
CA LEU A 145 11.64 -4.88 -4.87
C LEU A 145 11.72 -6.34 -5.32
N ALA A 146 10.64 -6.85 -5.91
CA ALA A 146 10.57 -8.23 -6.41
C ALA A 146 11.54 -8.48 -7.59
N ASP A 147 11.82 -7.46 -8.40
CA ASP A 147 12.77 -7.55 -9.53
C ASP A 147 14.23 -7.39 -9.09
N ALA A 148 14.48 -6.58 -8.05
CA ALA A 148 15.83 -6.19 -7.63
C ALA A 148 16.48 -7.16 -6.63
N VAL A 149 15.68 -7.92 -5.89
CA VAL A 149 16.16 -8.82 -4.82
C VAL A 149 16.25 -10.26 -5.34
N PRO A 150 17.33 -11.01 -4.99
CA PRO A 150 17.47 -12.42 -5.34
C PRO A 150 16.26 -13.25 -4.88
N PRO A 151 15.89 -14.32 -5.62
CA PRO A 151 14.69 -15.12 -5.31
C PRO A 151 14.62 -15.63 -3.86
N HIS A 152 15.76 -16.07 -3.30
CA HIS A 152 15.82 -16.61 -1.94
C HIS A 152 15.62 -15.58 -0.81
N LEU A 153 15.71 -14.27 -1.11
CA LEU A 153 15.46 -13.17 -0.15
C LEU A 153 14.16 -12.41 -0.44
N ARG A 154 13.42 -12.79 -1.48
CA ARG A 154 12.26 -12.03 -1.95
C ARG A 154 11.15 -11.96 -0.91
N GLU A 155 10.81 -13.07 -0.27
CA GLU A 155 9.76 -13.13 0.76
C GLU A 155 10.15 -12.29 1.99
N LEU A 156 11.42 -12.34 2.39
CA LEU A 156 11.93 -11.50 3.48
C LEU A 156 11.86 -10.02 3.11
N ALA A 157 12.27 -9.66 1.89
CA ALA A 157 12.24 -8.28 1.41
C ALA A 157 10.80 -7.73 1.34
N ILE A 158 9.85 -8.53 0.87
CA ILE A 158 8.41 -8.19 0.88
C ILE A 158 7.90 -8.04 2.32
N GLY A 159 8.36 -8.89 3.24
CA GLY A 159 8.06 -8.78 4.66
C GLY A 159 8.55 -7.47 5.27
N VAL A 160 9.79 -7.09 4.99
CA VAL A 160 10.37 -5.80 5.42
C VAL A 160 9.61 -4.63 4.80
N TRP A 161 9.28 -4.69 3.51
CA TRP A 161 8.48 -3.65 2.84
C TRP A 161 7.10 -3.49 3.48
N GLY A 162 6.43 -4.59 3.79
CA GLY A 162 5.14 -4.57 4.49
C GLY A 162 5.22 -3.99 5.90
N SER A 163 6.30 -4.31 6.63
CA SER A 163 6.58 -3.76 7.98
C SER A 163 6.78 -2.25 7.94
N VAL A 164 7.56 -1.77 6.98
CA VAL A 164 7.87 -0.34 6.81
C VAL A 164 6.60 0.44 6.44
N ASN A 165 5.74 -0.14 5.60
CA ASN A 165 4.44 0.46 5.27
C ASN A 165 3.56 0.58 6.53
N GLY A 166 3.46 -0.50 7.31
CA GLY A 166 2.72 -0.49 8.58
C GLY A 166 3.29 0.48 9.61
N LEU A 167 4.64 0.58 9.69
CA LEU A 167 5.32 1.54 10.56
C LEU A 167 4.97 2.99 10.18
N GLY A 168 4.93 3.32 8.89
CA GLY A 168 4.54 4.65 8.43
C GLY A 168 3.15 5.06 8.90
N VAL A 169 2.19 4.15 8.77
CA VAL A 169 0.82 4.34 9.26
C VAL A 169 0.79 4.53 10.78
N ALA A 170 1.52 3.70 11.51
CA ALA A 170 1.57 3.74 12.97
C ALA A 170 2.30 4.97 13.52
N ALA A 171 3.40 5.36 12.89
CA ALA A 171 4.22 6.49 13.32
C ALA A 171 3.55 7.84 13.02
N GLY A 172 2.61 7.91 12.06
CA GLY A 172 1.93 9.14 11.68
C GLY A 172 1.37 9.92 12.86
N PRO A 173 0.47 9.35 13.67
CA PRO A 173 -0.07 10.02 14.85
C PRO A 173 0.97 10.40 15.90
N ILE A 174 1.98 9.57 16.11
CA ILE A 174 3.05 9.80 17.12
C ILE A 174 3.94 10.96 16.67
N VAL A 175 4.44 10.89 15.43
CA VAL A 175 5.31 11.93 14.85
C VAL A 175 4.53 13.23 14.68
N GLY A 176 3.29 13.16 14.20
CA GLY A 176 2.41 14.31 14.05
C GLY A 176 2.10 14.98 15.37
N GLY A 177 1.80 14.20 16.40
CA GLY A 177 1.56 14.70 17.76
C GLY A 177 2.77 15.41 18.33
N ALA A 178 3.94 14.77 18.29
CA ALA A 178 5.19 15.34 18.80
C ALA A 178 5.59 16.64 18.04
N VAL A 179 5.42 16.65 16.70
CA VAL A 179 5.72 17.85 15.90
C VAL A 179 4.78 19.00 16.23
N VAL A 180 3.47 18.73 16.34
CA VAL A 180 2.46 19.77 16.57
C VAL A 180 2.50 20.31 18.00
N GLU A 181 2.97 19.51 18.97
CA GLU A 181 3.08 19.92 20.38
C GLU A 181 4.23 20.90 20.57
N ASP A 182 5.41 20.64 20.01
CA ASP A 182 6.64 21.38 20.27
C ASP A 182 7.13 22.27 19.11
N LEU A 183 6.65 22.03 17.88
CA LEU A 183 7.14 22.66 16.66
C LEU A 183 5.99 23.24 15.81
N HIS A 184 6.38 23.98 14.76
CA HIS A 184 5.43 24.47 13.76
C HIS A 184 4.94 23.32 12.84
N TRP A 185 3.66 23.33 12.43
CA TRP A 185 3.07 22.28 11.59
C TRP A 185 3.88 21.96 10.32
N SER A 186 4.59 22.95 9.74
CA SER A 186 5.39 22.74 8.53
C SER A 186 6.47 21.69 8.69
N PHE A 187 6.93 21.40 9.92
CA PHE A 187 7.94 20.37 10.19
C PHE A 187 7.46 18.95 9.83
N ILE A 188 6.15 18.69 9.80
CA ILE A 188 5.63 17.40 9.30
C ILE A 188 6.03 17.14 7.83
N PHE A 189 6.19 18.21 7.04
CA PHE A 189 6.65 18.13 5.66
C PHE A 189 8.17 18.22 5.54
N TRP A 190 8.85 19.04 6.38
CA TRP A 190 10.31 19.11 6.38
C TRP A 190 10.99 17.77 6.67
N ILE A 191 10.38 16.91 7.48
CA ILE A 191 10.87 15.55 7.75
C ILE A 191 11.05 14.71 6.48
N ASN A 192 10.25 14.95 5.43
CA ASN A 192 10.33 14.23 4.17
C ASN A 192 11.58 14.58 3.35
N LEU A 193 12.20 15.75 3.57
CA LEU A 193 13.34 16.18 2.77
C LEU A 193 14.60 15.34 3.01
N PRO A 194 15.08 15.15 4.26
CA PRO A 194 16.24 14.29 4.50
C PRO A 194 15.99 12.83 4.10
N VAL A 195 14.76 12.32 4.34
CA VAL A 195 14.38 10.96 3.95
C VAL A 195 14.37 10.81 2.43
N GLY A 196 13.79 11.79 1.71
CA GLY A 196 13.74 11.80 0.25
C GLY A 196 15.13 11.94 -0.39
N ALA A 197 15.98 12.84 0.14
CA ALA A 197 17.35 13.01 -0.34
C ALA A 197 18.18 11.73 -0.16
N LEU A 198 18.08 11.08 1.01
CA LEU A 198 18.73 9.80 1.27
C LEU A 198 18.21 8.70 0.31
N SER A 199 16.89 8.63 0.12
CA SER A 199 16.25 7.67 -0.77
C SER A 199 16.68 7.85 -2.22
N LEU A 200 16.77 9.09 -2.70
CA LEU A 200 17.25 9.41 -4.05
C LEU A 200 18.70 9.02 -4.24
N SER A 201 19.57 9.35 -3.28
CA SER A 201 21.01 9.02 -3.33
C SER A 201 21.22 7.50 -3.34
N LEU A 202 20.58 6.79 -2.43
CA LEU A 202 20.62 5.34 -2.35
C LEU A 202 20.01 4.68 -3.59
N GLY A 203 18.86 5.17 -4.04
CA GLY A 203 18.16 4.64 -5.22
C GLY A 203 18.94 4.87 -6.52
N TRP A 204 19.55 6.04 -6.67
CA TRP A 204 20.42 6.33 -7.80
C TRP A 204 21.59 5.35 -7.87
N TRP A 205 22.21 5.10 -6.73
CA TRP A 205 23.37 4.22 -6.62
C TRP A 205 22.99 2.73 -6.70
N SER A 206 22.04 2.27 -5.88
CA SER A 206 21.76 0.83 -5.70
C SER A 206 20.90 0.23 -6.82
N LEU A 207 20.01 1.02 -7.43
CA LEU A 207 19.15 0.54 -8.51
C LEU A 207 19.77 0.61 -9.90
N ARG A 208 21.04 1.02 -10.03
CA ARG A 208 21.73 1.11 -11.34
C ARG A 208 21.85 -0.25 -12.03
N SER A 209 22.11 -1.29 -11.28
CA SER A 209 22.28 -2.65 -11.78
C SER A 209 20.97 -3.43 -11.96
N VAL A 210 19.85 -2.85 -11.53
CA VAL A 210 18.55 -3.50 -11.66
C VAL A 210 18.05 -3.36 -13.09
N VAL A 211 18.15 -4.46 -13.84
CA VAL A 211 17.53 -4.58 -15.16
C VAL A 211 16.04 -4.75 -14.93
N THR A 212 15.29 -3.66 -14.96
CA THR A 212 13.82 -3.75 -14.97
C THR A 212 13.42 -4.20 -16.38
N ALA A 213 12.73 -5.33 -16.44
CA ALA A 213 12.14 -5.80 -17.69
C ALA A 213 11.02 -4.82 -18.12
N GLY A 214 11.45 -3.74 -18.79
CA GLY A 214 10.53 -2.92 -19.56
C GLY A 214 9.96 -3.81 -20.66
N ARG A 215 8.68 -3.68 -20.96
CA ARG A 215 8.08 -4.32 -22.13
C ARG A 215 8.84 -3.85 -23.37
N SER A 216 9.83 -4.64 -23.83
CA SER A 216 10.46 -4.48 -25.14
C SER A 216 9.45 -4.86 -26.22
N GLY A 217 8.67 -3.89 -26.62
CA GLY A 217 7.62 -4.02 -27.63
C GLY A 217 6.54 -3.01 -27.28
N ALA A 218 6.48 -1.91 -28.03
CA ALA A 218 5.50 -0.83 -27.86
C ALA A 218 4.07 -1.37 -28.03
N ARG A 219 3.51 -2.03 -27.00
CA ARG A 219 2.07 -2.14 -26.89
C ARG A 219 1.56 -0.72 -26.70
N SER A 220 0.73 -0.28 -27.64
CA SER A 220 0.03 0.99 -27.54
C SER A 220 -0.59 1.07 -26.13
N THR A 221 -0.18 2.08 -25.35
CA THR A 221 -0.77 2.31 -24.03
C THR A 221 -2.27 2.52 -24.25
N ASP A 222 -3.10 1.71 -23.64
CA ASP A 222 -4.54 1.90 -23.70
C ASP A 222 -4.95 3.12 -22.86
N LEU A 223 -4.76 4.32 -23.45
CA LEU A 223 -5.12 5.59 -22.81
C LEU A 223 -6.59 5.65 -22.44
N ALA A 224 -7.46 5.03 -23.23
CA ALA A 224 -8.89 5.02 -22.94
C ALA A 224 -9.22 4.08 -21.78
N GLY A 225 -8.57 2.90 -21.67
CA GLY A 225 -8.69 2.03 -20.51
C GLY A 225 -8.18 2.73 -19.24
N LEU A 226 -7.03 3.43 -19.31
CA LEU A 226 -6.52 4.22 -18.19
C LEU A 226 -7.45 5.37 -17.79
N ALA A 227 -8.03 6.10 -18.76
CA ALA A 227 -9.00 7.15 -18.49
C ALA A 227 -10.27 6.59 -17.82
N MET A 228 -10.77 5.43 -18.30
CA MET A 228 -11.92 4.76 -17.68
C MET A 228 -11.59 4.27 -16.26
N ALA A 229 -10.41 3.73 -16.01
CA ALA A 229 -9.96 3.35 -14.66
C ALA A 229 -9.90 4.58 -13.74
N ALA A 230 -9.34 5.69 -14.19
CA ALA A 230 -9.29 6.94 -13.43
C ALA A 230 -10.68 7.52 -13.15
N THR A 231 -11.57 7.53 -14.16
CA THR A 231 -12.97 7.98 -14.02
C THR A 231 -13.85 6.99 -13.25
N PHE A 232 -13.43 5.77 -13.03
CA PHE A 232 -14.02 4.85 -12.06
C PHE A 232 -13.54 5.17 -10.65
N VAL A 233 -12.22 5.22 -10.44
CA VAL A 233 -11.63 5.32 -9.09
C VAL A 233 -11.88 6.69 -8.46
N PHE A 234 -11.73 7.79 -9.21
CA PHE A 234 -11.88 9.14 -8.67
C PHE A 234 -13.27 9.42 -8.12
N PRO A 235 -14.37 9.32 -8.89
CA PRO A 235 -15.69 9.63 -8.38
C PRO A 235 -16.17 8.63 -7.34
N LEU A 236 -15.76 7.37 -7.43
CA LEU A 236 -16.05 6.39 -6.38
C LEU A 236 -15.39 6.78 -5.05
N THR A 237 -14.10 7.06 -5.08
CA THR A 237 -13.36 7.45 -3.86
C THR A 237 -13.89 8.77 -3.32
N TRP A 238 -14.20 9.74 -4.19
CA TRP A 238 -14.80 11.01 -3.78
C TRP A 238 -16.16 10.78 -3.09
N ALA A 239 -17.03 9.99 -3.68
CA ALA A 239 -18.35 9.69 -3.09
C ALA A 239 -18.22 8.97 -1.73
N LEU A 240 -17.23 8.08 -1.59
CA LEU A 240 -16.98 7.39 -0.32
C LEU A 240 -16.42 8.32 0.76
N VAL A 241 -15.55 9.26 0.41
CA VAL A 241 -14.95 10.21 1.35
C VAL A 241 -15.93 11.30 1.75
N GLU A 242 -16.63 11.89 0.77
CA GLU A 242 -17.50 13.06 0.97
C GLU A 242 -18.99 12.70 1.17
N GLY A 243 -19.35 11.44 0.99
CA GLY A 243 -20.74 10.99 1.06
C GLY A 243 -21.43 11.25 2.40
N SER A 244 -20.68 11.18 3.51
CA SER A 244 -21.22 11.49 4.85
C SER A 244 -21.45 12.98 5.08
N SER A 245 -20.63 13.87 4.50
CA SER A 245 -20.74 15.31 4.64
C SER A 245 -21.79 15.93 3.69
N HIS A 246 -21.90 15.41 2.46
CA HIS A 246 -22.87 15.87 1.47
C HIS A 246 -24.21 15.16 1.53
N GLY A 247 -24.31 14.07 2.29
CA GLY A 247 -25.48 13.18 2.33
C GLY A 247 -25.47 12.14 1.19
N TRP A 248 -25.61 10.87 1.57
CA TRP A 248 -25.55 9.72 0.64
C TRP A 248 -26.61 9.75 -0.47
N THR A 249 -27.70 10.47 -0.27
CA THR A 249 -28.82 10.62 -1.23
C THR A 249 -28.70 11.90 -2.07
N SER A 250 -27.65 12.71 -1.89
CA SER A 250 -27.51 13.94 -2.65
C SER A 250 -27.27 13.64 -4.15
N PRO A 251 -27.82 14.47 -5.07
CA PRO A 251 -27.65 14.26 -6.50
C PRO A 251 -26.19 14.18 -6.94
N LEU A 252 -25.30 14.91 -6.24
CA LEU A 252 -23.86 14.92 -6.54
C LEU A 252 -23.22 13.56 -6.19
N VAL A 253 -23.49 13.01 -4.98
CA VAL A 253 -22.97 11.71 -4.56
C VAL A 253 -23.51 10.59 -5.45
N LEU A 254 -24.82 10.60 -5.72
CA LEU A 254 -25.45 9.63 -6.61
C LEU A 254 -24.91 9.74 -8.05
N GLY A 255 -24.69 10.95 -8.54
CA GLY A 255 -24.06 11.21 -9.84
C GLY A 255 -22.63 10.66 -9.91
N CYS A 256 -21.82 10.84 -8.87
CA CYS A 256 -20.48 10.28 -8.78
C CYS A 256 -20.50 8.74 -8.75
N LEU A 257 -21.42 8.14 -7.97
CA LEU A 257 -21.58 6.68 -7.94
C LEU A 257 -22.04 6.13 -9.29
N ALA A 258 -23.00 6.78 -9.95
CA ALA A 258 -23.47 6.38 -11.28
C ALA A 258 -22.34 6.49 -12.33
N LEU A 259 -21.55 7.58 -12.29
CA LEU A 259 -20.40 7.76 -13.17
C LEU A 259 -19.34 6.69 -12.92
N ALA A 260 -19.07 6.36 -11.65
CA ALA A 260 -18.14 5.29 -11.29
C ALA A 260 -18.60 3.93 -11.84
N LEU A 261 -19.87 3.56 -11.65
CA LEU A 261 -20.43 2.31 -12.15
C LEU A 261 -20.40 2.25 -13.69
N ALA A 262 -20.79 3.33 -14.37
CA ALA A 262 -20.74 3.40 -15.83
C ALA A 262 -19.30 3.29 -16.36
N SER A 263 -18.35 3.95 -15.69
CA SER A 263 -16.92 3.87 -16.04
C SER A 263 -16.33 2.49 -15.79
N LEU A 264 -16.72 1.82 -14.71
CA LEU A 264 -16.34 0.43 -14.43
C LEU A 264 -16.88 -0.52 -15.50
N ALA A 265 -18.16 -0.40 -15.85
CA ALA A 265 -18.76 -1.21 -16.91
C ALA A 265 -18.08 -0.99 -18.27
N GLY A 266 -17.78 0.28 -18.61
CA GLY A 266 -17.01 0.65 -19.79
C GLY A 266 -15.58 0.10 -19.76
N PHE A 267 -14.91 0.15 -18.60
CA PHE A 267 -13.58 -0.42 -18.42
C PHE A 267 -13.59 -1.94 -18.64
N ILE A 268 -14.52 -2.66 -18.00
CA ILE A 268 -14.65 -4.12 -18.16
C ILE A 268 -14.97 -4.50 -19.62
N TRP A 269 -15.88 -3.77 -20.27
CA TRP A 269 -16.19 -3.97 -21.67
C TRP A 269 -14.95 -3.78 -22.56
N ARG A 270 -14.20 -2.70 -22.33
CA ARG A 270 -12.98 -2.40 -23.06
C ARG A 270 -11.89 -3.45 -22.83
N GLU A 271 -11.65 -3.86 -21.59
CA GLU A 271 -10.66 -4.90 -21.27
C GLU A 271 -10.96 -6.24 -21.98
N ARG A 272 -12.25 -6.54 -22.22
CA ARG A 272 -12.69 -7.75 -22.95
C ARG A 272 -12.57 -7.62 -24.47
N THR A 273 -12.60 -6.41 -25.02
CA THR A 273 -12.70 -6.17 -26.47
C THR A 273 -11.40 -5.59 -27.06
N ALA A 274 -10.58 -4.90 -26.27
CA ALA A 274 -9.37 -4.25 -26.75
C ALA A 274 -8.28 -5.27 -27.14
N ARG A 275 -7.64 -5.05 -28.30
CA ARG A 275 -6.49 -5.85 -28.73
C ARG A 275 -5.25 -5.68 -27.84
N SER A 276 -5.14 -4.56 -27.13
CA SER A 276 -4.06 -4.25 -26.17
C SER A 276 -4.69 -3.80 -24.85
N ALA A 277 -5.29 -4.75 -24.12
CA ALA A 277 -5.88 -4.51 -22.82
C ALA A 277 -4.82 -3.99 -21.83
N PHE A 278 -5.22 -3.05 -20.96
CA PHE A 278 -4.33 -2.47 -19.92
C PHE A 278 -3.94 -3.54 -18.89
N VAL A 279 -4.92 -4.26 -18.36
CA VAL A 279 -4.70 -5.44 -17.51
C VAL A 279 -4.73 -6.67 -18.43
N PRO A 280 -3.62 -7.43 -18.57
CA PRO A 280 -3.61 -8.59 -19.45
C PRO A 280 -4.77 -9.55 -19.17
N ALA A 281 -5.56 -9.88 -20.20
CA ALA A 281 -6.76 -10.69 -20.05
C ALA A 281 -6.51 -12.10 -19.44
N HIS A 282 -5.27 -12.62 -19.55
CA HIS A 282 -4.89 -13.88 -18.92
C HIS A 282 -4.92 -13.81 -17.39
N LEU A 283 -4.70 -12.62 -16.78
CA LEU A 283 -4.75 -12.44 -15.33
C LEU A 283 -6.16 -12.64 -14.77
N PHE A 284 -7.20 -12.15 -15.46
CA PHE A 284 -8.61 -12.37 -15.08
C PHE A 284 -9.12 -13.80 -15.32
N ARG A 285 -8.35 -14.65 -16.03
CA ARG A 285 -8.64 -16.07 -16.14
C ARG A 285 -8.12 -16.87 -14.95
N ASP A 286 -7.19 -16.29 -14.21
CA ASP A 286 -6.67 -16.89 -12.98
C ASP A 286 -7.56 -16.50 -11.79
N ARG A 287 -8.34 -17.46 -11.32
CA ARG A 287 -9.20 -17.30 -10.14
C ARG A 287 -8.42 -16.86 -8.90
N SER A 288 -7.14 -17.20 -8.82
CA SER A 288 -6.28 -16.79 -7.71
C SER A 288 -6.07 -15.29 -7.70
N PHE A 289 -5.89 -14.68 -8.88
CA PHE A 289 -5.73 -13.23 -9.00
C PHE A 289 -6.94 -12.45 -8.49
N ASP A 290 -8.14 -12.87 -8.90
CA ASP A 290 -9.39 -12.23 -8.45
C ASP A 290 -9.61 -12.41 -6.96
N LEU A 291 -9.38 -13.62 -6.43
CA LEU A 291 -9.52 -13.92 -5.00
C LEU A 291 -8.56 -13.11 -4.15
N VAL A 292 -7.27 -13.02 -4.52
CA VAL A 292 -6.26 -12.28 -3.76
C VAL A 292 -6.58 -10.79 -3.72
N ASN A 293 -7.03 -10.20 -4.83
CA ASN A 293 -7.39 -8.78 -4.87
C ASN A 293 -8.69 -8.50 -4.10
N THR A 294 -9.68 -9.41 -4.14
CA THR A 294 -10.90 -9.30 -3.33
C THR A 294 -10.58 -9.41 -1.83
N VAL A 295 -9.74 -10.37 -1.46
CA VAL A 295 -9.25 -10.51 -0.07
C VAL A 295 -8.51 -9.23 0.36
N ALA A 296 -7.65 -8.68 -0.48
CA ALA A 296 -6.93 -7.43 -0.21
C ALA A 296 -7.88 -6.25 0.05
N MET A 297 -8.95 -6.14 -0.75
CA MET A 297 -9.97 -5.10 -0.62
C MET A 297 -10.76 -5.25 0.69
N LEU A 298 -11.31 -6.44 0.95
CA LEU A 298 -12.11 -6.71 2.14
C LEU A 298 -11.29 -6.60 3.43
N PHE A 299 -10.06 -7.12 3.42
CA PHE A 299 -9.13 -6.97 4.53
C PHE A 299 -8.84 -5.50 4.81
N SER A 300 -8.50 -4.71 3.78
CA SER A 300 -8.22 -3.29 3.95
C SER A 300 -9.45 -2.53 4.46
N ALA A 301 -10.65 -2.87 4.00
CA ALA A 301 -11.89 -2.29 4.51
C ALA A 301 -12.10 -2.59 6.00
N GLY A 302 -11.99 -3.85 6.39
CA GLY A 302 -12.18 -4.27 7.78
C GLY A 302 -11.13 -3.69 8.72
N ILE A 303 -9.83 -3.72 8.33
CA ILE A 303 -8.75 -3.30 9.22
C ILE A 303 -8.65 -1.78 9.35
N PHE A 304 -8.67 -1.03 8.25
CA PHE A 304 -8.52 0.42 8.32
C PHE A 304 -9.77 1.11 8.84
N GLY A 305 -10.97 0.55 8.59
CA GLY A 305 -12.19 0.97 9.26
C GLY A 305 -12.13 0.78 10.79
N SER A 306 -11.63 -0.37 11.24
CA SER A 306 -11.44 -0.66 12.66
C SER A 306 -10.39 0.23 13.32
N VAL A 307 -9.22 0.41 12.69
CA VAL A 307 -8.14 1.28 13.20
C VAL A 307 -8.63 2.73 13.32
N PHE A 308 -9.37 3.22 12.31
CA PHE A 308 -9.97 4.55 12.36
C PHE A 308 -10.90 4.72 13.57
N LEU A 309 -11.84 3.80 13.77
CA LEU A 309 -12.80 3.89 14.88
C LEU A 309 -12.15 3.72 16.24
N VAL A 310 -11.22 2.77 16.38
CA VAL A 310 -10.50 2.56 17.65
C VAL A 310 -9.64 3.78 18.01
N SER A 311 -9.02 4.43 17.02
CA SER A 311 -8.32 5.70 17.26
C SER A 311 -9.26 6.80 17.76
N GLN A 312 -10.46 6.93 17.18
CA GLN A 312 -11.48 7.87 17.65
C GLN A 312 -12.00 7.49 19.04
N TYR A 313 -12.16 6.20 19.33
CA TYR A 313 -12.59 5.71 20.63
C TYR A 313 -11.59 6.06 21.74
N LEU A 314 -10.28 5.89 21.47
CA LEU A 314 -9.23 6.28 22.42
C LEU A 314 -9.27 7.79 22.72
N GLN A 315 -9.49 8.63 21.69
CA GLN A 315 -9.49 10.09 21.87
C GLN A 315 -10.80 10.62 22.46
N ILE A 316 -11.93 10.25 21.90
CA ILE A 316 -13.23 10.83 22.25
C ILE A 316 -13.94 9.95 23.29
N GLY A 317 -13.96 8.63 23.08
CA GLY A 317 -14.63 7.70 24.00
C GLY A 317 -13.96 7.61 25.37
N MET A 318 -12.62 7.54 25.38
CA MET A 318 -11.81 7.42 26.60
C MET A 318 -11.18 8.75 27.06
N GLY A 319 -11.20 9.80 26.23
CA GLY A 319 -10.72 11.14 26.58
C GLY A 319 -9.20 11.31 26.59
N PHE A 320 -8.44 10.42 25.93
CA PHE A 320 -6.98 10.55 25.85
C PHE A 320 -6.57 11.64 24.87
N GLY A 321 -5.48 12.34 25.18
CA GLY A 321 -4.88 13.31 24.25
C GLY A 321 -4.38 12.64 22.95
N PRO A 322 -4.12 13.42 21.88
CA PRO A 322 -3.71 12.88 20.59
C PRO A 322 -2.46 12.01 20.65
N LEU A 323 -1.40 12.49 21.32
CA LEU A 323 -0.15 11.73 21.48
C LEU A 323 -0.35 10.47 22.32
N GLU A 324 -1.06 10.60 23.44
CA GLU A 324 -1.37 9.47 24.33
C GLU A 324 -2.18 8.39 23.60
N SER A 325 -3.17 8.78 22.80
CA SER A 325 -3.96 7.86 21.97
C SER A 325 -3.10 7.14 20.95
N GLY A 326 -2.15 7.84 20.29
CA GLY A 326 -1.19 7.25 19.38
C GLY A 326 -0.29 6.21 20.07
N LEU A 327 0.24 6.54 21.24
CA LEU A 327 1.05 5.61 22.04
C LEU A 327 0.25 4.40 22.53
N ARG A 328 -1.02 4.61 22.94
CA ARG A 328 -1.92 3.52 23.35
C ARG A 328 -2.38 2.65 22.17
N ALA A 329 -2.38 3.15 20.94
CA ALA A 329 -2.62 2.37 19.74
C ALA A 329 -1.36 1.58 19.27
N ALA A 330 -0.17 1.87 19.81
CA ALA A 330 1.09 1.25 19.42
C ALA A 330 1.08 -0.30 19.48
N PRO A 331 0.45 -0.98 20.46
CA PRO A 331 0.35 -2.44 20.45
C PRO A 331 -0.29 -3.01 19.18
N TRP A 332 -1.22 -2.29 18.56
CA TRP A 332 -1.79 -2.70 17.28
C TRP A 332 -0.89 -2.34 16.09
N THR A 333 -0.39 -1.11 16.08
CA THR A 333 0.21 -0.51 14.89
C THR A 333 1.71 -0.77 14.76
N MET A 334 2.43 -1.01 15.87
CA MET A 334 3.88 -1.27 15.86
C MET A 334 4.26 -2.76 15.83
N VAL A 335 3.43 -3.64 16.35
CA VAL A 335 3.68 -5.10 16.33
C VAL A 335 3.91 -5.64 14.91
N PRO A 336 3.19 -5.18 13.86
CA PRO A 336 3.46 -5.62 12.49
C PRO A 336 4.90 -5.40 12.03
N MET A 337 5.60 -4.39 12.55
CA MET A 337 6.99 -4.11 12.21
C MET A 337 7.92 -5.30 12.54
N VAL A 338 7.66 -5.98 13.64
CA VAL A 338 8.44 -7.16 14.06
C VAL A 338 7.89 -8.44 13.43
N VAL A 339 6.57 -8.55 13.31
CA VAL A 339 5.91 -9.78 12.86
C VAL A 339 5.99 -9.96 11.34
N ALA A 340 5.94 -8.90 10.53
CA ALA A 340 5.90 -9.04 9.08
C ALA A 340 7.20 -9.61 8.46
N PRO A 341 8.42 -9.29 8.92
CA PRO A 341 9.62 -10.02 8.49
C PRO A 341 9.58 -11.51 8.84
N VAL A 342 9.08 -11.83 10.03
CA VAL A 342 8.88 -13.24 10.46
C VAL A 342 7.85 -13.93 9.56
N ALA A 343 6.77 -13.24 9.22
CA ALA A 343 5.77 -13.73 8.27
C ALA A 343 6.39 -14.06 6.90
N GLY A 344 7.32 -13.23 6.39
CA GLY A 344 8.07 -13.53 5.17
C GLY A 344 8.86 -14.85 5.25
N VAL A 345 9.46 -15.13 6.40
CA VAL A 345 10.16 -16.42 6.63
C VAL A 345 9.16 -17.58 6.72
N LEU A 346 8.04 -17.38 7.42
CA LEU A 346 6.99 -18.40 7.54
C LEU A 346 6.35 -18.74 6.20
N VAL A 347 6.15 -17.75 5.31
CA VAL A 347 5.66 -17.96 3.94
C VAL A 347 6.54 -18.94 3.18
N LYS A 348 7.86 -18.79 3.29
CA LYS A 348 8.82 -19.69 2.65
C LYS A 348 8.66 -21.16 3.13
N ARG A 349 8.28 -21.37 4.39
CA ARG A 349 8.15 -22.72 4.98
C ARG A 349 6.77 -23.33 4.79
N TYR A 350 5.72 -22.53 4.94
CA TYR A 350 4.33 -23.01 5.02
C TYR A 350 3.45 -22.54 3.85
N GLY A 351 4.01 -21.71 2.95
CA GLY A 351 3.28 -21.07 1.86
C GLY A 351 2.45 -19.85 2.30
N PRO A 352 2.10 -18.97 1.36
CA PRO A 352 1.43 -17.70 1.66
C PRO A 352 0.02 -17.92 2.22
N ARG A 353 -0.73 -18.92 1.71
CA ARG A 353 -2.12 -19.19 2.12
C ARG A 353 -2.25 -19.55 3.61
N ALA A 354 -1.37 -20.42 4.13
CA ALA A 354 -1.44 -20.86 5.53
C ALA A 354 -1.15 -19.70 6.50
N VAL A 355 -0.12 -18.91 6.20
CA VAL A 355 0.27 -17.77 7.04
C VAL A 355 -0.81 -16.67 6.97
N LEU A 356 -1.33 -16.40 5.77
CA LEU A 356 -2.42 -15.45 5.55
C LEU A 356 -3.68 -15.84 6.34
N LEU A 357 -4.06 -17.12 6.32
CA LEU A 357 -5.23 -17.62 7.04
C LEU A 357 -5.11 -17.40 8.56
N ILE A 358 -3.95 -17.73 9.14
CA ILE A 358 -3.67 -17.48 10.55
C ILE A 358 -3.74 -15.99 10.86
N GLY A 359 -3.08 -15.15 10.05
CA GLY A 359 -3.08 -13.70 10.24
C GLY A 359 -4.48 -13.11 10.22
N MET A 360 -5.30 -13.51 9.25
CA MET A 360 -6.68 -13.03 9.12
C MET A 360 -7.61 -13.55 10.21
N ALA A 361 -7.44 -14.79 10.66
CA ALA A 361 -8.20 -15.33 11.78
C ALA A 361 -7.89 -14.58 13.09
N LEU A 362 -6.59 -14.29 13.37
CA LEU A 362 -6.20 -13.48 14.52
C LEU A 362 -6.79 -12.06 14.44
N GLN A 363 -6.75 -11.45 13.25
CA GLN A 363 -7.30 -10.12 13.04
C GLN A 363 -8.81 -10.09 13.28
N THR A 364 -9.53 -11.07 12.71
CA THR A 364 -10.99 -11.21 12.89
C THR A 364 -11.35 -11.41 14.36
N ALA A 365 -10.65 -12.30 15.07
CA ALA A 365 -10.86 -12.54 16.48
C ALA A 365 -10.59 -11.29 17.32
N ALA A 366 -9.53 -10.54 17.04
CA ALA A 366 -9.17 -9.33 17.75
C ALA A 366 -10.24 -8.25 17.59
N VAL A 367 -10.69 -7.96 16.34
CA VAL A 367 -11.74 -6.97 16.10
C VAL A 367 -13.08 -7.42 16.71
N GLY A 368 -13.40 -8.71 16.66
CA GLY A 368 -14.55 -9.27 17.37
C GLY A 368 -14.47 -9.09 18.91
N CYS A 369 -13.28 -9.24 19.50
CA CYS A 369 -13.06 -8.95 20.92
C CYS A 369 -13.29 -7.47 21.25
N PHE A 370 -12.93 -6.53 20.37
CA PHE A 370 -13.23 -5.11 20.58
C PHE A 370 -14.75 -4.87 20.68
N VAL A 371 -15.55 -5.52 19.82
CA VAL A 371 -17.03 -5.44 19.88
C VAL A 371 -17.56 -5.87 21.24
N LEU A 372 -17.04 -6.98 21.76
CA LEU A 372 -17.47 -7.50 23.08
C LEU A 372 -17.02 -6.60 24.23
N LEU A 373 -15.77 -6.14 24.21
CA LEU A 373 -15.21 -5.30 25.26
C LEU A 373 -15.85 -3.91 25.30
N ALA A 374 -16.26 -3.37 24.15
CA ALA A 374 -16.94 -2.07 24.08
C ALA A 374 -18.22 -2.03 24.91
N HIS A 375 -18.89 -3.17 25.12
CA HIS A 375 -20.08 -3.28 25.97
C HIS A 375 -19.78 -3.42 27.46
N THR A 376 -18.60 -3.95 27.83
CA THR A 376 -18.35 -4.43 29.19
C THR A 376 -17.19 -3.72 29.91
N SER A 377 -16.35 -2.97 29.19
CA SER A 377 -15.09 -2.45 29.75
C SER A 377 -15.09 -0.92 29.82
N SER A 378 -14.79 -0.37 31.00
CA SER A 378 -14.66 1.06 31.26
C SER A 378 -13.23 1.59 31.21
N GLY A 379 -12.21 0.74 30.94
CA GLY A 379 -10.80 1.11 30.98
C GLY A 379 -9.98 0.59 29.80
N TYR A 380 -8.77 1.13 29.61
CA TYR A 380 -7.87 0.78 28.51
C TYR A 380 -7.26 -0.64 28.63
N GLY A 381 -6.96 -1.12 29.86
CA GLY A 381 -6.23 -2.36 30.09
C GLY A 381 -6.74 -3.58 29.31
N PRO A 382 -8.04 -3.89 29.32
CA PRO A 382 -8.62 -5.02 28.59
C PRO A 382 -8.38 -5.00 27.07
N TYR A 383 -8.18 -3.81 26.47
CA TYR A 383 -7.99 -3.66 25.03
C TYR A 383 -6.55 -3.99 24.56
N VAL A 384 -5.55 -4.01 25.47
CA VAL A 384 -4.14 -4.23 25.12
C VAL A 384 -3.93 -5.59 24.46
N LEU A 385 -4.49 -6.65 25.03
CA LEU A 385 -4.34 -8.01 24.48
C LEU A 385 -4.98 -8.15 23.08
N PRO A 386 -6.22 -7.73 22.84
CA PRO A 386 -6.76 -7.67 21.47
C PRO A 386 -5.94 -6.80 20.51
N MET A 387 -5.36 -5.68 20.95
CA MET A 387 -4.47 -4.87 20.11
C MET A 387 -3.21 -5.61 19.71
N LEU A 388 -2.57 -6.35 20.62
CA LEU A 388 -1.40 -7.19 20.32
C LEU A 388 -1.75 -8.31 19.34
N ILE A 389 -2.91 -8.96 19.52
CA ILE A 389 -3.41 -10.00 18.62
C ILE A 389 -3.69 -9.39 17.23
N ALA A 390 -4.35 -8.23 17.18
CA ALA A 390 -4.61 -7.51 15.94
C ALA A 390 -3.33 -7.11 15.21
N GLY A 391 -2.34 -6.57 15.92
CA GLY A 391 -1.04 -6.23 15.35
C GLY A 391 -0.30 -7.46 14.81
N THR A 392 -0.32 -8.57 15.54
CA THR A 392 0.24 -9.84 15.09
C THR A 392 -0.46 -10.35 13.83
N GLY A 393 -1.80 -10.34 13.83
CA GLY A 393 -2.61 -10.69 12.66
C GLY A 393 -2.31 -9.82 11.44
N MET A 394 -2.16 -8.50 11.66
CA MET A 394 -1.82 -7.54 10.61
C MET A 394 -0.45 -7.84 9.99
N GLY A 395 0.57 -8.11 10.80
CA GLY A 395 1.91 -8.48 10.34
C GLY A 395 1.91 -9.80 9.54
N LEU A 396 1.15 -10.80 10.01
CA LEU A 396 0.97 -12.08 9.33
C LEU A 396 0.06 -11.99 8.07
N THR A 397 -0.54 -10.83 7.78
CA THR A 397 -1.41 -10.66 6.60
C THR A 397 -0.75 -9.87 5.50
N PHE A 398 -0.12 -8.72 5.78
CA PHE A 398 0.42 -7.83 4.74
C PHE A 398 1.49 -8.50 3.88
N SER A 399 2.47 -9.17 4.49
CA SER A 399 3.56 -9.82 3.76
C SER A 399 3.08 -11.01 2.92
N PRO A 400 2.31 -11.99 3.46
CA PRO A 400 1.80 -13.09 2.65
C PRO A 400 0.86 -12.66 1.53
N LEU A 401 0.05 -11.62 1.74
CA LEU A 401 -0.85 -11.07 0.73
C LEU A 401 -0.07 -10.47 -0.45
N ALA A 402 0.98 -9.68 -0.15
CA ALA A 402 1.86 -9.12 -1.16
C ALA A 402 2.63 -10.20 -1.94
N THR A 403 3.03 -11.29 -1.27
CA THR A 403 3.66 -12.45 -1.91
C THR A 403 2.66 -13.18 -2.83
N ALA A 404 1.45 -13.46 -2.33
CA ALA A 404 0.42 -14.16 -3.08
C ALA A 404 -0.01 -13.40 -4.36
N VAL A 405 -0.02 -12.08 -4.33
CA VAL A 405 -0.32 -11.23 -5.49
C VAL A 405 0.71 -11.40 -6.61
N LEU A 406 1.97 -11.62 -6.27
CA LEU A 406 3.07 -11.73 -7.25
C LEU A 406 3.42 -13.18 -7.60
N GLU A 407 2.79 -14.16 -6.95
CA GLU A 407 3.05 -15.59 -7.18
C GLU A 407 2.66 -15.98 -8.62
N GLY A 408 3.59 -16.61 -9.35
CA GLY A 408 3.38 -17.00 -10.74
C GLY A 408 3.34 -15.86 -11.76
N ILE A 409 3.48 -14.60 -11.34
CA ILE A 409 3.37 -13.44 -12.23
C ILE A 409 4.71 -13.16 -12.92
N ALA A 410 4.67 -13.10 -14.26
CA ALA A 410 5.81 -12.74 -15.09
C ALA A 410 6.32 -11.33 -14.73
N SER A 411 7.64 -11.11 -14.77
CA SER A 411 8.27 -9.84 -14.38
C SER A 411 7.70 -8.63 -15.13
N GLN A 412 7.32 -8.82 -16.38
CA GLN A 412 6.71 -7.77 -17.21
C GLN A 412 5.34 -7.29 -16.71
N ASP A 413 4.56 -8.14 -16.02
CA ASP A 413 3.19 -7.82 -15.56
C ASP A 413 3.15 -7.37 -14.08
N ARG A 414 4.25 -7.50 -13.34
CA ARG A 414 4.31 -7.22 -11.89
C ARG A 414 3.88 -5.81 -11.50
N ALA A 415 4.20 -4.80 -12.31
CA ALA A 415 3.81 -3.43 -11.99
C ALA A 415 2.29 -3.22 -12.12
N VAL A 416 1.69 -3.77 -13.18
CA VAL A 416 0.22 -3.70 -13.36
C VAL A 416 -0.48 -4.47 -12.24
N VAL A 417 -0.02 -5.69 -11.94
CA VAL A 417 -0.57 -6.53 -10.85
C VAL A 417 -0.45 -5.85 -9.49
N SER A 418 0.72 -5.26 -9.19
CA SER A 418 0.94 -4.47 -7.98
C SER A 418 0.01 -3.25 -7.92
N GLY A 419 -0.17 -2.56 -9.06
CA GLY A 419 -1.08 -1.42 -9.18
C GLY A 419 -2.54 -1.80 -8.93
N VAL A 420 -3.02 -2.91 -9.51
CA VAL A 420 -4.38 -3.43 -9.29
C VAL A 420 -4.58 -3.76 -7.81
N ASN A 421 -3.63 -4.47 -7.20
CA ASN A 421 -3.70 -4.81 -5.79
C ASN A 421 -3.71 -3.58 -4.88
N GLN A 422 -2.85 -2.60 -5.15
CA GLN A 422 -2.81 -1.36 -4.39
C GLN A 422 -4.10 -0.54 -4.55
N THR A 423 -4.71 -0.52 -5.76
CA THR A 423 -6.01 0.10 -6.00
C THR A 423 -7.12 -0.61 -5.22
N ALA A 424 -7.15 -1.94 -5.23
CA ALA A 424 -8.11 -2.74 -4.47
C ALA A 424 -8.00 -2.44 -2.96
N ARG A 425 -6.78 -2.37 -2.42
CA ARG A 425 -6.53 -2.00 -1.02
C ARG A 425 -6.99 -0.59 -0.70
N GLN A 426 -6.73 0.38 -1.59
CA GLN A 426 -7.11 1.77 -1.38
C GLN A 426 -8.64 1.95 -1.41
N LEU A 427 -9.31 1.32 -2.38
CA LEU A 427 -10.77 1.29 -2.42
C LEU A 427 -11.36 0.59 -1.20
N GLY A 428 -10.74 -0.51 -0.75
CA GLY A 428 -11.12 -1.18 0.49
C GLY A 428 -11.01 -0.24 1.68
N THR A 429 -9.89 0.46 1.85
CA THR A 429 -9.68 1.42 2.94
C THR A 429 -10.76 2.51 2.93
N ALA A 430 -11.01 3.14 1.77
CA ALA A 430 -12.02 4.18 1.65
C ALA A 430 -13.45 3.65 1.95
N THR A 431 -13.79 2.48 1.41
CA THR A 431 -15.08 1.83 1.67
C THR A 431 -15.26 1.47 3.15
N GLY A 432 -14.21 0.94 3.79
CA GLY A 432 -14.25 0.56 5.19
C GLY A 432 -14.47 1.76 6.12
N ILE A 433 -13.72 2.85 5.91
CA ILE A 433 -13.88 4.08 6.69
C ILE A 433 -15.27 4.69 6.44
N ALA A 434 -15.74 4.75 5.20
CA ALA A 434 -17.05 5.28 4.86
C ALA A 434 -18.18 4.46 5.50
N LEU A 435 -18.10 3.12 5.42
CA LEU A 435 -19.08 2.22 6.05
C LEU A 435 -19.09 2.39 7.57
N CYS A 436 -17.91 2.45 8.19
CA CYS A 436 -17.77 2.66 9.62
C CYS A 436 -18.36 4.01 10.05
N THR A 437 -18.05 5.09 9.33
CA THR A 437 -18.57 6.42 9.62
C THR A 437 -20.10 6.46 9.46
N ALA A 438 -20.64 5.86 8.41
CA ALA A 438 -22.09 5.82 8.17
C ALA A 438 -22.83 5.05 9.28
N LEU A 439 -22.35 3.88 9.67
CA LEU A 439 -22.94 3.10 10.76
C LEU A 439 -22.77 3.80 12.10
N PHE A 440 -21.58 4.35 12.36
CA PHE A 440 -21.33 5.08 13.60
C PHE A 440 -22.28 6.27 13.78
N THR A 441 -22.44 7.11 12.75
CA THR A 441 -23.31 8.28 12.81
C THR A 441 -24.81 7.94 12.83
N THR A 442 -25.19 6.76 12.33
CA THR A 442 -26.58 6.29 12.37
C THR A 442 -26.99 5.85 13.78
N PHE A 443 -26.09 5.16 14.50
CA PHE A 443 -26.42 4.54 15.78
C PHE A 443 -25.80 5.26 16.99
N GLY A 444 -24.87 6.18 16.79
CA GLY A 444 -24.13 6.87 17.84
C GLY A 444 -23.85 8.33 17.54
N ALA A 445 -22.97 8.92 18.34
CA ALA A 445 -22.53 10.30 18.18
C ALA A 445 -21.09 10.46 18.67
N TYR A 446 -20.38 11.46 18.13
CA TYR A 446 -19.05 11.87 18.58
C TYR A 446 -19.13 12.60 19.93
N ALA A 447 -19.58 11.88 20.97
CA ALA A 447 -19.72 12.35 22.36
C ALA A 447 -19.21 11.26 23.31
N PRO A 448 -18.52 11.62 24.39
CA PRO A 448 -18.00 10.64 25.37
C PRO A 448 -19.08 9.71 25.94
N GLY A 449 -18.66 8.49 26.31
CA GLY A 449 -19.52 7.54 27.01
C GLY A 449 -20.43 6.68 26.13
N GLU A 450 -21.62 6.35 26.60
CA GLU A 450 -22.53 5.37 25.96
C GLU A 450 -22.92 5.72 24.52
N ARG A 451 -23.03 7.01 24.19
CA ARG A 451 -23.37 7.45 22.83
C ARG A 451 -22.29 7.12 21.83
N PHE A 452 -21.00 7.17 22.23
CA PHE A 452 -19.93 6.75 21.38
C PHE A 452 -19.96 5.24 21.19
N THR A 453 -20.13 4.49 22.26
CA THR A 453 -20.15 3.03 22.25
C THR A 453 -21.32 2.48 21.42
N ALA A 454 -22.50 3.13 21.46
CA ALA A 454 -23.65 2.76 20.65
C ALA A 454 -23.39 2.78 19.15
N GLY A 455 -22.56 3.71 18.66
CA GLY A 455 -22.11 3.74 17.26
C GLY A 455 -20.92 2.83 16.96
N LEU A 456 -20.00 2.70 17.93
CA LEU A 456 -18.78 1.91 17.80
C LEU A 456 -19.07 0.43 17.54
N VAL A 457 -19.99 -0.16 18.30
CA VAL A 457 -20.32 -1.58 18.27
C VAL A 457 -20.82 -2.06 16.90
N PRO A 458 -21.87 -1.46 16.29
CA PRO A 458 -22.34 -1.90 14.97
C PRO A 458 -21.29 -1.65 13.87
N ALA A 459 -20.52 -0.57 13.98
CA ALA A 459 -19.49 -0.26 12.99
C ALA A 459 -18.30 -1.25 13.06
N LEU A 460 -17.79 -1.59 14.26
CA LEU A 460 -16.78 -2.66 14.41
C LEU A 460 -17.35 -4.04 14.07
N GLY A 461 -18.64 -4.28 14.34
CA GLY A 461 -19.35 -5.49 13.91
C GLY A 461 -19.31 -5.67 12.39
N ALA A 462 -19.59 -4.61 11.63
CA ALA A 462 -19.46 -4.63 10.17
C ALA A 462 -18.01 -4.91 9.70
N CYS A 463 -17.01 -4.29 10.35
CA CYS A 463 -15.60 -4.61 10.09
C CYS A 463 -15.27 -6.09 10.35
N THR A 464 -15.80 -6.64 11.44
CA THR A 464 -15.63 -8.07 11.77
C THR A 464 -16.24 -8.95 10.66
N ILE A 465 -17.42 -8.63 10.16
CA ILE A 465 -18.07 -9.35 9.05
C ILE A 465 -17.22 -9.30 7.79
N LEU A 466 -16.65 -8.14 7.43
CA LEU A 466 -15.75 -8.00 6.29
C LEU A 466 -14.49 -8.86 6.45
N LEU A 467 -13.93 -8.92 7.65
CA LEU A 467 -12.75 -9.75 7.94
C LEU A 467 -13.09 -11.25 7.93
N VAL A 468 -14.27 -11.65 8.42
CA VAL A 468 -14.78 -13.03 8.29
C VAL A 468 -14.92 -13.40 6.81
N ALA A 469 -15.54 -12.54 6.00
CA ALA A 469 -15.69 -12.77 4.56
C ALA A 469 -14.33 -12.91 3.88
N ALA A 470 -13.39 -12.03 4.18
CA ALA A 470 -12.03 -12.12 3.66
C ALA A 470 -11.33 -13.43 4.10
N THR A 471 -11.46 -13.83 5.36
CA THR A 471 -10.89 -15.08 5.89
C THR A 471 -11.47 -16.31 5.18
N THR A 472 -12.78 -16.34 4.93
CA THR A 472 -13.44 -17.43 4.21
C THR A 472 -12.98 -17.52 2.76
N LEU A 473 -12.76 -16.38 2.08
CA LEU A 473 -12.21 -16.37 0.73
C LEU A 473 -10.75 -16.90 0.68
N VAL A 474 -9.95 -16.67 1.71
CA VAL A 474 -8.60 -17.28 1.81
C VAL A 474 -8.68 -18.80 1.86
N VAL A 475 -9.70 -19.37 2.54
CA VAL A 475 -9.93 -20.84 2.53
C VAL A 475 -10.22 -21.35 1.12
N ALA A 476 -10.89 -20.56 0.28
CA ALA A 476 -11.21 -20.90 -1.10
C ALA A 476 -10.02 -20.71 -2.08
N MET A 477 -8.94 -20.05 -1.67
CA MET A 477 -7.73 -19.90 -2.50
C MET A 477 -7.11 -21.26 -2.79
N PRO A 478 -6.65 -21.52 -4.04
CA PRO A 478 -5.92 -22.72 -4.37
C PRO A 478 -4.72 -22.90 -3.43
N ARG A 479 -4.44 -24.15 -3.07
CA ARG A 479 -3.17 -24.48 -2.40
C ARG A 479 -2.08 -24.26 -3.44
N GLY A 480 -1.26 -23.21 -3.30
CA GLY A 480 -0.24 -22.83 -4.26
C GLY A 480 0.60 -24.04 -4.65
N HIS A 481 0.92 -24.16 -5.93
CA HIS A 481 1.89 -25.12 -6.44
C HIS A 481 3.29 -24.66 -6.03
N LEU A 482 3.62 -24.80 -4.74
CA LEU A 482 5.01 -24.85 -4.31
C LEU A 482 5.55 -26.22 -4.75
N GLN A 483 5.77 -26.39 -6.06
CA GLN A 483 6.82 -27.30 -6.47
C GLN A 483 8.14 -26.63 -6.07
N PRO A 484 8.97 -27.27 -5.24
CA PRO A 484 10.33 -26.80 -5.01
C PRO A 484 11.00 -26.71 -6.39
N ALA A 485 11.44 -25.50 -6.77
CA ALA A 485 12.32 -25.32 -7.91
C ALA A 485 13.63 -26.04 -7.61
N GLY A 486 13.75 -27.29 -8.06
CA GLY A 486 14.93 -28.08 -7.83
C GLY A 486 14.68 -29.59 -7.90
N GLN A 487 14.10 -30.08 -9.00
CA GLN A 487 14.31 -31.44 -9.53
C GLN A 487 13.93 -31.42 -11.03
N GLU A 488 14.82 -30.90 -11.86
CA GLU A 488 15.12 -31.36 -13.21
C GLU A 488 16.60 -31.09 -13.48
#